data_3e3e2efe5f85047deb115e46316d2e16
#
_entry.id   3e3e2efe5f85047deb115e46316d2e16
#
_cell.length_a   1.000
_cell.length_b   1.000
_cell.length_c   1.000
_cell.angle_alpha   90.00
_cell.angle_beta   90.00
_cell.angle_gamma   90.00
#
_symmetry.space_group_name_H-M   'P 1'
#
loop_
_entity.id
_entity.type
_entity.pdbx_description
1 polymer ?
#
loop_
_entity_poly.entity_id
_entity_poly.type
_entity_poly.pdbx_seq_one_letter_code
_entity_poly.pdbx_strand_id
1 'polypeptide(L)'
;MEHKIGAIPFDIKNDRIALLFVTSQSRGRWIFPKGKRKKGESHKQGCKREAFEEAGVKGFVIEDAPLTNLITKSTKDGTAEVAVTYYPFYVEEQFDEWPENGKRQRHWALLEDAPSVTDRHDFLNVINQLTTLKHLILHSSKQKIEKRQAKQKPAP
;
A
#
# COMPACT_ATOMS: atom_id res chain seq x y z
N MET A 1 -12.39 3.61 18.75
CA MET A 1 -11.74 3.97 17.45
C MET A 1 -11.56 2.73 16.61
N GLU A 2 -12.02 2.76 15.38
CA GLU A 2 -11.84 1.65 14.46
C GLU A 2 -10.38 1.60 13.96
N HIS A 3 -9.82 0.40 13.82
CA HIS A 3 -8.47 0.21 13.30
C HIS A 3 -8.50 -0.64 12.03
N LYS A 4 -7.90 -0.12 10.97
CA LYS A 4 -7.82 -0.79 9.67
C LYS A 4 -6.37 -1.10 9.30
N ILE A 5 -6.20 -2.04 8.38
CA ILE A 5 -4.91 -2.42 7.81
C ILE A 5 -4.90 -2.02 6.34
N GLY A 6 -3.79 -1.49 5.89
CA GLY A 6 -3.63 -1.10 4.50
C GLY A 6 -2.28 -1.46 3.93
N ALA A 7 -2.20 -1.34 2.61
CA ALA A 7 -0.99 -1.57 1.84
C ALA A 7 -0.64 -0.32 1.05
N ILE A 8 0.65 0.01 0.98
CA ILE A 8 1.15 1.02 0.05
C ILE A 8 1.94 0.27 -1.01
N PRO A 9 1.29 -0.13 -2.11
CA PRO A 9 1.96 -0.89 -3.15
C PRO A 9 3.03 -0.03 -3.81
N PHE A 10 4.23 -0.59 -4.00
CA PHE A 10 5.32 0.12 -4.63
C PHE A 10 6.16 -0.80 -5.51
N ASP A 11 6.91 -0.18 -6.42
CA ASP A 11 7.91 -0.82 -7.24
C ASP A 11 9.19 0.01 -7.20
N ILE A 12 10.31 -0.59 -7.57
CA ILE A 12 11.61 0.06 -7.58
C ILE A 12 12.16 0.00 -9.01
N LYS A 13 12.48 1.17 -9.56
CA LYS A 13 13.13 1.29 -10.86
C LYS A 13 14.29 2.28 -10.76
N ASN A 14 15.51 1.82 -11.05
CA ASN A 14 16.73 2.65 -10.98
C ASN A 14 16.86 3.35 -9.61
N ASP A 15 16.64 2.60 -8.53
CA ASP A 15 16.67 3.09 -7.14
C ASP A 15 15.62 4.16 -6.82
N ARG A 16 14.61 4.32 -7.68
CA ARG A 16 13.48 5.21 -7.46
C ARG A 16 12.25 4.38 -7.08
N ILE A 17 11.49 4.89 -6.14
CA ILE A 17 10.25 4.25 -5.68
C ILE A 17 9.06 4.83 -6.43
N ALA A 18 8.24 3.96 -7.03
CA ALA A 18 6.95 4.32 -7.59
C ALA A 18 5.85 3.75 -6.71
N LEU A 19 4.79 4.52 -6.46
CA LEU A 19 3.65 4.11 -5.64
C LEU A 19 2.43 3.85 -6.52
N LEU A 20 1.65 2.84 -6.17
CA LEU A 20 0.40 2.52 -6.85
C LEU A 20 -0.78 3.04 -6.05
N PHE A 21 -1.49 4.00 -6.62
CA PHE A 21 -2.75 4.52 -6.09
C PHE A 21 -3.93 3.79 -6.71
N VAL A 22 -5.02 3.71 -5.97
CA VAL A 22 -6.32 3.25 -6.48
C VAL A 22 -7.39 4.29 -6.16
N THR A 23 -8.48 4.30 -6.92
CA THR A 23 -9.58 5.23 -6.64
C THR A 23 -10.45 4.70 -5.51
N SER A 24 -10.96 5.60 -4.67
CA SER A 24 -12.00 5.27 -3.71
C SER A 24 -13.31 4.98 -4.45
N GLN A 25 -14.14 4.07 -3.92
CA GLN A 25 -15.38 3.68 -4.59
C GLN A 25 -16.42 4.81 -4.63
N SER A 26 -16.50 5.62 -3.57
CA SER A 26 -17.58 6.60 -3.44
C SER A 26 -17.30 7.92 -4.16
N ARG A 27 -16.05 8.40 -4.15
CA ARG A 27 -15.70 9.72 -4.70
C ARG A 27 -14.62 9.70 -5.77
N GLY A 28 -14.10 8.55 -6.13
CA GLY A 28 -13.04 8.42 -7.13
C GLY A 28 -11.74 9.12 -6.75
N ARG A 29 -11.46 9.29 -5.46
CA ARG A 29 -10.22 9.93 -5.00
C ARG A 29 -9.08 8.93 -4.98
N TRP A 30 -7.87 9.39 -5.25
CA TRP A 30 -6.69 8.54 -5.21
C TRP A 30 -6.29 8.24 -3.77
N ILE A 31 -6.28 6.96 -3.44
CA ILE A 31 -6.01 6.43 -2.09
C ILE A 31 -5.10 5.21 -2.18
N PHE A 32 -4.71 4.67 -1.02
CA PHE A 32 -4.04 3.37 -0.94
C PHE A 32 -5.04 2.30 -0.45
N PRO A 33 -4.87 1.02 -0.86
CA PRO A 33 -5.73 -0.07 -0.41
C PRO A 33 -5.77 -0.19 1.11
N LYS A 34 -6.96 -0.35 1.67
CA LYS A 34 -7.15 -0.57 3.10
C LYS A 34 -8.50 -1.20 3.39
N GLY A 35 -8.60 -1.86 4.52
CA GLY A 35 -9.86 -2.42 4.98
C GLY A 35 -9.76 -2.97 6.39
N LYS A 36 -10.86 -3.53 6.86
CA LYS A 36 -10.92 -4.14 8.19
C LYS A 36 -10.13 -5.44 8.22
N ARG A 37 -9.38 -5.64 9.29
CA ARG A 37 -8.70 -6.91 9.52
C ARG A 37 -9.75 -7.99 9.80
N LYS A 38 -9.63 -9.12 9.12
CA LYS A 38 -10.49 -10.26 9.36
C LYS A 38 -10.07 -11.01 10.63
N LYS A 39 -11.02 -11.68 11.28
CA LYS A 39 -10.77 -12.45 12.49
C LYS A 39 -9.66 -13.49 12.24
N GLY A 40 -8.66 -13.53 13.11
CA GLY A 40 -7.54 -14.45 13.01
C GLY A 40 -6.47 -14.06 11.97
N GLU A 41 -6.68 -12.97 11.25
CA GLU A 41 -5.76 -12.50 10.21
C GLU A 41 -4.64 -11.67 10.85
N SER A 42 -3.39 -11.96 10.45
CA SER A 42 -2.26 -11.10 10.84
C SER A 42 -2.28 -9.80 10.03
N HIS A 43 -1.50 -8.81 10.48
CA HIS A 43 -1.31 -7.58 9.70
C HIS A 43 -0.77 -7.87 8.30
N LYS A 44 0.23 -8.75 8.22
CA LYS A 44 0.83 -9.18 6.96
C LYS A 44 -0.22 -9.80 6.02
N GLN A 45 -1.04 -10.71 6.52
CA GLN A 45 -2.10 -11.34 5.73
C GLN A 45 -3.14 -10.31 5.26
N GLY A 46 -3.56 -9.42 6.15
CA GLY A 46 -4.52 -8.36 5.81
C GLY A 46 -3.99 -7.40 4.77
N CYS A 47 -2.73 -6.99 4.89
CA CYS A 47 -2.06 -6.12 3.93
C CYS A 47 -2.03 -6.78 2.54
N LYS A 48 -1.63 -8.04 2.45
CA LYS A 48 -1.60 -8.79 1.19
C LYS A 48 -2.98 -8.92 0.57
N ARG A 49 -3.98 -9.22 1.39
CA ARG A 49 -5.36 -9.39 0.93
C ARG A 49 -5.91 -8.09 0.36
N GLU A 50 -5.76 -6.98 1.08
CA GLU A 50 -6.26 -5.67 0.61
C GLU A 50 -5.53 -5.22 -0.66
N ALA A 51 -4.22 -5.45 -0.75
CA ALA A 51 -3.46 -5.13 -1.95
C ALA A 51 -4.00 -5.89 -3.17
N PHE A 52 -4.33 -7.15 -3.01
CA PHE A 52 -4.88 -7.94 -4.12
C PHE A 52 -6.33 -7.56 -4.43
N GLU A 53 -7.20 -7.48 -3.43
CA GLU A 53 -8.62 -7.20 -3.65
C GLU A 53 -8.84 -5.82 -4.29
N GLU A 54 -8.17 -4.80 -3.81
CA GLU A 54 -8.40 -3.41 -4.26
C GLU A 54 -7.49 -2.99 -5.42
N ALA A 55 -6.23 -3.41 -5.42
CA ALA A 55 -5.24 -2.96 -6.41
C ALA A 55 -4.81 -4.03 -7.41
N GLY A 56 -5.17 -5.28 -7.20
CA GLY A 56 -4.84 -6.36 -8.13
C GLY A 56 -3.35 -6.66 -8.21
N VAL A 57 -2.65 -6.63 -7.09
CA VAL A 57 -1.21 -6.89 -7.02
C VAL A 57 -0.88 -7.96 -6.00
N LYS A 58 0.19 -8.71 -6.27
CA LYS A 58 0.79 -9.67 -5.34
C LYS A 58 2.26 -9.36 -5.16
N GLY A 59 2.81 -9.73 -4.01
CA GLY A 59 4.19 -9.49 -3.69
C GLY A 59 4.47 -9.72 -2.22
N PHE A 60 5.28 -8.88 -1.60
CA PHE A 60 5.64 -9.06 -0.19
C PHE A 60 5.56 -7.76 0.62
N VAL A 61 5.33 -7.92 1.91
CA VAL A 61 5.18 -6.82 2.87
C VAL A 61 6.53 -6.47 3.49
N ILE A 62 6.81 -5.18 3.61
CA ILE A 62 7.94 -4.69 4.41
C ILE A 62 7.41 -4.49 5.85
N GLU A 63 7.53 -5.53 6.66
CA GLU A 63 6.93 -5.57 7.99
C GLU A 63 7.59 -4.65 9.01
N ASP A 64 8.84 -4.27 8.80
CA ASP A 64 9.61 -3.42 9.70
C ASP A 64 9.41 -1.92 9.48
N ALA A 65 8.50 -1.54 8.59
CA ALA A 65 8.19 -0.14 8.29
C ALA A 65 6.68 0.16 8.37
N PRO A 66 6.02 -0.11 9.52
CA PRO A 66 4.60 0.22 9.66
C PRO A 66 4.39 1.74 9.71
N LEU A 67 3.37 2.22 9.02
CA LEU A 67 2.99 3.63 8.98
C LEU A 67 1.56 3.76 9.49
N THR A 68 1.38 4.34 10.66
CA THR A 68 0.04 4.54 11.24
C THR A 68 -0.43 5.96 10.98
N ASN A 69 -1.67 6.08 10.51
CA ASN A 69 -2.27 7.36 10.19
C ASN A 69 -3.71 7.40 10.69
N LEU A 70 -4.17 8.59 11.07
CA LEU A 70 -5.57 8.83 11.41
C LEU A 70 -6.28 9.44 10.20
N ILE A 71 -7.37 8.80 9.80
CA ILE A 71 -8.18 9.26 8.68
C ILE A 71 -9.52 9.71 9.22
N THR A 72 -9.98 10.88 8.81
CA THR A 72 -11.30 11.39 9.16
C THR A 72 -12.31 10.84 8.16
N LYS A 73 -13.36 10.23 8.67
CA LYS A 73 -14.43 9.63 7.89
C LYS A 73 -15.76 10.32 8.21
N SER A 74 -16.53 10.66 7.18
CA SER A 74 -17.86 11.20 7.36
C SER A 74 -18.82 10.11 7.84
N THR A 75 -19.64 10.45 8.83
CA THR A 75 -20.67 9.57 9.38
C THR A 75 -22.02 10.29 9.40
N LYS A 76 -23.09 9.59 9.75
CA LYS A 76 -24.44 10.20 9.89
C LYS A 76 -24.48 11.30 10.94
N ASP A 77 -23.66 11.16 12.00
CA ASP A 77 -23.67 12.06 13.16
C ASP A 77 -22.51 13.05 13.15
N GLY A 78 -21.83 13.22 11.99
CA GLY A 78 -20.69 14.13 11.85
C GLY A 78 -19.48 13.43 11.27
N THR A 79 -18.39 13.35 12.04
CA THR A 79 -17.16 12.70 11.61
C THR A 79 -16.66 11.71 12.67
N ALA A 80 -15.95 10.69 12.22
CA ALA A 80 -15.25 9.76 13.09
C ALA A 80 -13.80 9.59 12.60
N GLU A 81 -12.89 9.33 13.52
CA GLU A 81 -11.51 9.02 13.19
C GLU A 81 -11.32 7.52 13.07
N VAL A 82 -10.56 7.11 12.07
CA VAL A 82 -10.18 5.71 11.83
C VAL A 82 -8.67 5.64 11.78
N ALA A 83 -8.08 4.79 12.63
CA ALA A 83 -6.66 4.51 12.57
C ALA A 83 -6.41 3.48 11.47
N VAL A 84 -5.42 3.74 10.62
CA VAL A 84 -4.99 2.79 9.59
C VAL A 84 -3.50 2.56 9.75
N THR A 85 -3.11 1.29 9.87
CA THR A 85 -1.70 0.91 9.78
C THR A 85 -1.42 0.43 8.37
N TYR A 86 -0.61 1.19 7.65
CA TYR A 86 -0.15 0.84 6.30
C TYR A 86 1.22 0.18 6.37
N TYR A 87 1.44 -0.78 5.50
CA TYR A 87 2.77 -1.36 5.28
C TYR A 87 3.17 -1.15 3.83
N PRO A 88 4.43 -0.78 3.56
CA PRO A 88 4.92 -0.81 2.19
C PRO A 88 4.83 -2.24 1.66
N PHE A 89 4.32 -2.37 0.44
CA PHE A 89 4.07 -3.66 -0.19
C PHE A 89 4.76 -3.69 -1.55
N TYR A 90 5.83 -4.48 -1.67
CA TYR A 90 6.57 -4.59 -2.93
C TYR A 90 5.78 -5.42 -3.93
N VAL A 91 5.54 -4.86 -5.11
CA VAL A 91 4.74 -5.50 -6.17
C VAL A 91 5.63 -6.39 -7.03
N GLU A 92 5.41 -7.70 -6.93
CA GLU A 92 6.08 -8.67 -7.80
C GLU A 92 5.24 -8.97 -9.04
N GLU A 93 3.92 -8.86 -8.94
CA GLU A 93 3.00 -9.21 -10.01
C GLU A 93 1.78 -8.28 -10.00
N GLN A 94 1.42 -7.77 -11.17
CA GLN A 94 0.24 -6.93 -11.36
C GLN A 94 -0.71 -7.63 -12.33
N PHE A 95 -1.97 -7.76 -11.92
CA PHE A 95 -3.00 -8.45 -12.71
C PHE A 95 -3.87 -7.47 -13.45
N ASP A 96 -4.31 -7.85 -14.66
CA ASP A 96 -5.28 -7.06 -15.43
C ASP A 96 -6.71 -7.27 -14.92
N GLU A 97 -6.96 -8.42 -14.30
CA GLU A 97 -8.25 -8.74 -13.68
C GLU A 97 -8.02 -9.05 -12.20
N TRP A 98 -8.82 -8.42 -11.35
CA TRP A 98 -8.78 -8.61 -9.90
C TRP A 98 -10.16 -8.35 -9.29
N PRO A 99 -10.42 -8.72 -8.02
CA PRO A 99 -11.77 -8.66 -7.45
C PRO A 99 -12.51 -7.33 -7.65
N GLU A 100 -11.83 -6.18 -7.51
CA GLU A 100 -12.48 -4.89 -7.61
C GLU A 100 -12.13 -4.10 -8.89
N ASN A 101 -11.67 -4.77 -9.94
CA ASN A 101 -11.23 -4.09 -11.16
C ASN A 101 -12.34 -3.29 -11.86
N GLY A 102 -13.60 -3.68 -11.73
CA GLY A 102 -14.73 -2.93 -12.28
C GLY A 102 -15.12 -1.70 -11.46
N LYS A 103 -14.55 -1.52 -10.29
CA LYS A 103 -14.91 -0.46 -9.34
C LYS A 103 -13.79 0.53 -9.09
N ARG A 104 -12.56 0.23 -9.50
CA ARG A 104 -11.38 1.04 -9.20
C ARG A 104 -10.50 1.24 -10.41
N GLN A 105 -9.90 2.41 -10.50
CA GLN A 105 -8.81 2.71 -11.43
C GLN A 105 -7.49 2.65 -10.68
N ARG A 106 -6.40 2.46 -11.41
CA ARG A 106 -5.04 2.41 -10.86
C ARG A 106 -4.17 3.49 -11.48
N HIS A 107 -3.22 4.01 -10.68
CA HIS A 107 -2.29 5.03 -11.15
C HIS A 107 -0.94 4.87 -10.44
N TRP A 108 0.11 4.68 -11.22
CA TRP A 108 1.49 4.67 -10.73
C TRP A 108 2.06 6.08 -10.75
N ALA A 109 2.68 6.49 -9.66
CA ALA A 109 3.38 7.77 -9.57
C ALA A 109 4.69 7.60 -8.80
N LEU A 110 5.75 8.26 -9.25
CA LEU A 110 6.99 8.29 -8.47
C LEU A 110 6.73 8.90 -7.09
N LEU A 111 7.49 8.44 -6.10
CA LEU A 111 7.35 8.94 -4.72
C LEU A 111 7.45 10.48 -4.67
N GLU A 112 8.36 11.07 -5.45
CA GLU A 112 8.57 12.51 -5.53
C GLU A 112 7.33 13.24 -6.08
N ASP A 113 6.58 12.59 -6.95
CA ASP A 113 5.38 13.16 -7.59
C ASP A 113 4.09 12.81 -6.83
N ALA A 114 4.16 11.88 -5.90
CA ALA A 114 2.99 11.40 -5.16
C ALA A 114 2.22 12.51 -4.44
N PRO A 115 2.87 13.54 -3.86
CA PRO A 115 2.13 14.64 -3.23
C PRO A 115 1.19 15.39 -4.18
N SER A 116 1.45 15.34 -5.48
CA SER A 116 0.59 15.98 -6.49
C SER A 116 -0.62 15.13 -6.87
N VAL A 117 -0.62 13.85 -6.51
CA VAL A 117 -1.71 12.92 -6.86
C VAL A 117 -2.89 13.07 -5.90
N THR A 118 -2.62 13.35 -4.64
CA THR A 118 -3.65 13.50 -3.61
C THR A 118 -3.64 14.90 -3.01
N ASP A 119 -4.83 15.42 -2.70
CA ASP A 119 -5.00 16.69 -2.00
C ASP A 119 -5.37 16.51 -0.52
N ARG A 120 -5.44 15.28 -0.04
CA ARG A 120 -5.82 14.96 1.34
C ARG A 120 -4.61 14.98 2.26
N HIS A 121 -4.72 15.75 3.35
CA HIS A 121 -3.64 15.87 4.36
C HIS A 121 -3.26 14.54 4.99
N ASP A 122 -4.23 13.66 5.23
CA ASP A 122 -3.97 12.35 5.82
C ASP A 122 -3.08 11.49 4.91
N PHE A 123 -3.30 11.51 3.60
CA PHE A 123 -2.43 10.78 2.65
C PHE A 123 -1.09 11.47 2.42
N LEU A 124 -1.06 12.80 2.42
CA LEU A 124 0.21 13.54 2.35
C LEU A 124 1.12 13.17 3.53
N ASN A 125 0.54 13.01 4.71
CA ASN A 125 1.28 12.61 5.90
C ASN A 125 1.92 11.22 5.74
N VAL A 126 1.18 10.25 5.20
CA VAL A 126 1.71 8.91 4.90
C VAL A 126 2.83 8.98 3.88
N ILE A 127 2.66 9.75 2.82
CA ILE A 127 3.67 9.93 1.78
C ILE A 127 4.95 10.55 2.36
N ASN A 128 4.82 11.53 3.25
CA ASN A 128 5.97 12.14 3.92
C ASN A 128 6.70 11.14 4.82
N GLN A 129 5.98 10.27 5.52
CA GLN A 129 6.59 9.21 6.31
C GLN A 129 7.34 8.22 5.42
N LEU A 130 6.76 7.83 4.27
CA LEU A 130 7.43 6.98 3.29
C LEU A 130 8.73 7.62 2.79
N THR A 131 8.70 8.90 2.49
CA THR A 131 9.88 9.64 2.03
C THR A 131 10.99 9.59 3.08
N THR A 132 10.63 9.76 4.36
CA THR A 132 11.58 9.66 5.47
C THR A 132 12.19 8.26 5.57
N LEU A 133 11.40 7.21 5.29
CA LEU A 133 11.83 5.82 5.38
C LEU A 133 12.37 5.25 4.06
N LYS A 134 12.55 6.08 3.05
CA LYS A 134 12.94 5.66 1.70
C LYS A 134 14.14 4.71 1.70
N HIS A 135 15.21 5.05 2.38
CA HIS A 135 16.43 4.23 2.38
C HIS A 135 16.22 2.89 3.08
N LEU A 136 15.46 2.86 4.16
CA LEU A 136 15.11 1.62 4.85
C LEU A 136 14.28 0.72 3.91
N ILE A 137 13.30 1.27 3.26
CA ILE A 137 12.42 0.53 2.33
C ILE A 137 13.24 -0.05 1.17
N LEU A 138 14.10 0.76 0.57
CA LEU A 138 14.98 0.30 -0.52
C LEU A 138 15.89 -0.83 -0.05
N HIS A 139 16.52 -0.67 1.09
CA HIS A 139 17.46 -1.68 1.64
C HIS A 139 16.74 -3.00 1.95
N SER A 140 15.64 -2.95 2.70
CA SER A 140 14.85 -4.13 3.06
C SER A 140 14.30 -4.84 1.84
N SER A 141 13.84 -4.07 0.85
CA SER A 141 13.29 -4.62 -0.40
C SER A 141 14.36 -5.35 -1.19
N LYS A 142 15.52 -4.74 -1.37
CA LYS A 142 16.63 -5.34 -2.12
C LYS A 142 17.08 -6.65 -1.48
N GLN A 143 17.23 -6.68 -0.17
CA GLN A 143 17.59 -7.91 0.54
C GLN A 143 16.56 -9.02 0.31
N LYS A 144 15.28 -8.69 0.38
CA LYS A 144 14.20 -9.66 0.22
C LYS A 144 14.10 -10.14 -1.23
N ILE A 145 14.28 -9.25 -2.20
CA ILE A 145 14.33 -9.59 -3.62
C ILE A 145 15.45 -10.59 -3.89
N GLU A 146 16.65 -10.32 -3.37
CA GLU A 146 17.81 -11.20 -3.53
C GLU A 146 17.56 -12.59 -2.95
N LYS A 147 16.97 -12.66 -1.74
CA LYS A 147 16.63 -13.95 -1.11
C LYS A 147 15.61 -14.73 -1.93
N ARG A 148 14.61 -14.05 -2.49
CA ARG A 148 13.59 -14.70 -3.32
C ARG A 148 14.17 -15.20 -4.64
N GLN A 149 15.06 -14.43 -5.25
CA GLN A 149 15.76 -14.83 -6.48
C GLN A 149 16.68 -16.04 -6.23
N ALA A 150 17.39 -16.05 -5.10
CA ALA A 150 18.24 -17.18 -4.73
C ALA A 150 17.45 -18.48 -4.59
N LYS A 151 16.24 -18.41 -4.02
CA LYS A 151 15.35 -19.58 -3.89
C LYS A 151 14.81 -20.09 -5.22
N GLN A 152 14.74 -19.22 -6.23
CA GLN A 152 14.22 -19.56 -7.56
C GLN A 152 15.28 -20.09 -8.51
N LYS A 153 16.58 -19.97 -8.14
CA LYS A 153 17.65 -20.53 -8.97
C LYS A 153 17.61 -22.06 -8.98
N PRO A 154 17.69 -22.69 -10.15
CA PRO A 154 17.78 -24.14 -10.21
C PRO A 154 19.04 -24.64 -9.51
N ALA A 155 18.98 -25.87 -8.96
CA ALA A 155 20.15 -26.49 -8.37
C ALA A 155 21.25 -26.68 -9.44
N PRO A 156 22.53 -26.51 -9.06
CA PRO A 156 23.64 -26.72 -10.00
C PRO A 156 23.75 -28.14 -10.49
#